data_7ebe21a3a51c3a252a8fb959006119b0
#
_entry.id   7ebe21a3a51c3a252a8fb959006119b0
#
_cell.length_a   1.000
_cell.length_b   1.000
_cell.length_c   1.000
_cell.angle_alpha   90.00
_cell.angle_beta   90.00
_cell.angle_gamma   90.00
#
_symmetry.space_group_name_H-M   'P 1'
#
loop_
_entity.id
_entity.type
_entity.pdbx_description
1 polymer ?
#
loop_
_entity_poly.entity_id
_entity_poly.type
_entity_poly.pdbx_seq_one_letter_code
_entity_poly.pdbx_strand_id
1 'polypeptide(L)'
;LTGMEFISDATMQEWLESTKKYREKIGDQAYKDEVVSEMKDLDQKYVIIERLQKEGIKMLLSPDASSKYMLTGANMITEMELLKNAKLSNAEILQMATRNFSDFFKGNYGVLEVGKDADFIVLETNPLKDLKALTKVNGVYFNEQFLDKSQLETMKQNLLQTDRKSV
;
A
#
# COMPACT_ATOMS: atom_id res chain seq x y z
N LEU A 1 -3.25 3.28 10.73
CA LEU A 1 -2.59 3.28 9.41
C LEU A 1 -1.34 2.42 9.49
N THR A 2 -1.13 1.52 8.52
CA THR A 2 0.05 0.65 8.47
C THR A 2 1.31 1.48 8.23
N GLY A 3 2.39 1.18 8.96
CA GLY A 3 3.70 1.82 8.76
C GLY A 3 3.90 3.13 9.54
N MET A 4 2.90 3.62 10.28
CA MET A 4 3.06 4.85 11.06
C MET A 4 4.16 4.75 12.13
N GLU A 5 4.52 3.55 12.55
CA GLU A 5 5.63 3.29 13.46
C GLU A 5 7.01 3.71 12.90
N PHE A 6 7.12 3.92 11.58
CA PHE A 6 8.35 4.38 10.92
C PHE A 6 8.38 5.90 10.71
N ILE A 7 7.34 6.62 11.08
CA ILE A 7 7.30 8.08 11.01
C ILE A 7 7.82 8.66 12.31
N SER A 8 8.74 9.64 12.21
CA SER A 8 9.27 10.32 13.40
C SER A 8 8.15 11.10 14.12
N ASP A 9 8.28 11.23 15.44
CA ASP A 9 7.33 12.04 16.23
C ASP A 9 7.28 13.48 15.73
N ALA A 10 8.41 14.04 15.30
CA ALA A 10 8.51 15.39 14.75
C ALA A 10 7.70 15.53 13.45
N THR A 11 7.85 14.60 12.51
CA THR A 11 7.07 14.57 11.26
C THR A 11 5.59 14.40 11.54
N MET A 12 5.23 13.53 12.47
CA MET A 12 3.83 13.33 12.86
C MET A 12 3.22 14.61 13.44
N GLN A 13 3.93 15.31 14.32
CA GLN A 13 3.50 16.58 14.89
C GLN A 13 3.35 17.67 13.82
N GLU A 14 4.28 17.75 12.88
CA GLU A 14 4.20 18.67 11.75
C GLU A 14 2.92 18.42 10.91
N TRP A 15 2.61 17.17 10.60
CA TRP A 15 1.40 16.81 9.85
C TRP A 15 0.12 17.15 10.60
N LEU A 16 0.06 16.87 11.90
CA LEU A 16 -1.09 17.22 12.75
C LEU A 16 -1.27 18.74 12.83
N GLU A 17 -0.19 19.48 13.06
CA GLU A 17 -0.24 20.95 13.13
C GLU A 17 -0.68 21.58 11.80
N SER A 18 -0.15 21.07 10.69
CA SER A 18 -0.54 21.51 9.35
C SER A 18 -2.02 21.24 9.06
N THR A 19 -2.55 20.07 9.45
CA THR A 19 -3.97 19.75 9.31
C THR A 19 -4.83 20.67 10.18
N LYS A 20 -4.40 20.94 11.41
CA LYS A 20 -5.07 21.89 12.31
C LYS A 20 -5.13 23.29 11.72
N LYS A 21 -3.99 23.83 11.25
CA LYS A 21 -3.92 25.15 10.60
C LYS A 21 -4.83 25.25 9.36
N TYR A 22 -4.88 24.18 8.56
CA TYR A 22 -5.77 24.13 7.40
C TYR A 22 -7.24 24.21 7.84
N ARG A 23 -7.65 23.40 8.82
CA ARG A 23 -8.99 23.41 9.38
C ARG A 23 -9.40 24.76 9.98
N GLU A 24 -8.49 25.39 10.72
CA GLU A 24 -8.67 26.74 11.27
C GLU A 24 -8.87 27.81 10.16
N LYS A 25 -8.10 27.67 9.07
CA LYS A 25 -8.15 28.60 7.92
C LYS A 25 -9.50 28.56 7.19
N ILE A 26 -10.02 27.36 6.93
CA ILE A 26 -11.26 27.20 6.15
C ILE A 26 -12.53 27.15 7.02
N GLY A 27 -12.40 26.92 8.33
CA GLY A 27 -13.47 26.76 9.30
C GLY A 27 -13.98 25.32 9.40
N ASP A 28 -14.50 24.97 10.58
CA ASP A 28 -14.92 23.60 10.92
C ASP A 28 -16.01 23.04 10.00
N GLN A 29 -16.97 23.86 9.59
CA GLN A 29 -18.05 23.39 8.74
C GLN A 29 -17.54 23.10 7.33
N ALA A 30 -16.77 24.01 6.74
CA ALA A 30 -16.18 23.81 5.41
C ALA A 30 -15.25 22.57 5.38
N TYR A 31 -14.47 22.35 6.45
CA TYR A 31 -13.63 21.16 6.57
C TYR A 31 -14.47 19.86 6.58
N LYS A 32 -15.58 19.85 7.31
CA LYS A 32 -16.50 18.69 7.33
C LYS A 32 -17.15 18.45 5.96
N ASP A 33 -17.56 19.51 5.29
CA ASP A 33 -18.19 19.42 3.97
C ASP A 33 -17.20 18.91 2.92
N GLU A 34 -15.93 19.34 2.99
CA GLU A 34 -14.84 18.83 2.15
C GLU A 34 -14.62 17.33 2.37
N VAL A 35 -14.51 16.89 3.63
CA VAL A 35 -14.36 15.45 3.96
C VAL A 35 -15.53 14.62 3.41
N VAL A 36 -16.76 15.12 3.55
CA VAL A 36 -17.94 14.41 3.00
C VAL A 36 -17.91 14.35 1.48
N SER A 37 -17.46 15.43 0.82
CA SER A 37 -17.29 15.47 -0.63
C SER A 37 -16.25 14.44 -1.11
N GLU A 38 -15.08 14.42 -0.49
CA GLU A 38 -14.01 13.46 -0.81
C GLU A 38 -14.45 12.00 -0.61
N MET A 39 -15.24 11.73 0.44
CA MET A 39 -15.80 10.39 0.65
C MET A 39 -16.78 9.98 -0.47
N LYS A 40 -17.61 10.89 -0.95
CA LYS A 40 -18.51 10.63 -2.09
C LYS A 40 -17.73 10.39 -3.38
N ASP A 41 -16.69 11.16 -3.61
CA ASP A 41 -15.82 10.99 -4.77
C ASP A 41 -15.11 9.63 -4.72
N LEU A 42 -14.69 9.19 -3.54
CA LEU A 42 -14.11 7.87 -3.34
C LEU A 42 -15.12 6.75 -3.67
N ASP A 43 -16.37 6.87 -3.22
CA ASP A 43 -17.42 5.91 -3.55
C ASP A 43 -17.68 5.82 -5.07
N GLN A 44 -17.65 6.95 -5.78
CA GLN A 44 -17.75 6.96 -7.24
C GLN A 44 -16.55 6.27 -7.89
N LYS A 45 -15.34 6.48 -7.39
CA LYS A 45 -14.13 5.80 -7.87
C LYS A 45 -14.26 4.28 -7.71
N TYR A 46 -14.82 3.77 -6.61
CA TYR A 46 -15.06 2.33 -6.45
C TYR A 46 -16.00 1.77 -7.52
N VAL A 47 -17.08 2.49 -7.88
CA VAL A 47 -17.99 2.08 -8.95
C VAL A 47 -17.28 2.03 -10.30
N ILE A 48 -16.44 3.02 -10.59
CA ILE A 48 -15.64 3.06 -11.84
C ILE A 48 -14.66 1.89 -11.88
N ILE A 49 -13.92 1.62 -10.80
CA ILE A 49 -12.95 0.53 -10.69
C ILE A 49 -13.65 -0.82 -10.89
N GLU A 50 -14.79 -1.05 -10.23
CA GLU A 50 -15.59 -2.27 -10.40
C GLU A 50 -15.99 -2.46 -11.87
N ARG A 51 -16.41 -1.39 -12.55
CA ARG A 51 -16.80 -1.44 -13.96
C ARG A 51 -15.61 -1.73 -14.86
N LEU A 52 -14.48 -1.05 -14.67
CA LEU A 52 -13.25 -1.30 -15.44
C LEU A 52 -12.80 -2.76 -15.32
N GLN A 53 -12.87 -3.33 -14.11
CA GLN A 53 -12.55 -4.72 -13.88
C GLN A 53 -13.50 -5.66 -14.64
N LYS A 54 -14.81 -5.40 -14.61
CA LYS A 54 -15.82 -6.20 -15.34
C LYS A 54 -15.64 -6.14 -16.86
N GLU A 55 -15.18 -5.01 -17.38
CA GLU A 55 -14.86 -4.84 -18.81
C GLU A 55 -13.49 -5.45 -19.19
N GLY A 56 -12.78 -6.08 -18.25
CA GLY A 56 -11.50 -6.73 -18.47
C GLY A 56 -10.32 -5.77 -18.66
N ILE A 57 -10.47 -4.52 -18.25
CA ILE A 57 -9.38 -3.54 -18.29
C ILE A 57 -8.32 -3.89 -17.24
N LYS A 58 -7.09 -4.12 -17.68
CA LYS A 58 -5.97 -4.37 -16.79
C LYS A 58 -5.57 -3.09 -16.06
N MET A 59 -5.73 -3.09 -14.76
CA MET A 59 -5.33 -1.99 -13.87
C MET A 59 -4.03 -2.33 -13.15
N LEU A 60 -3.25 -1.32 -12.79
CA LEU A 60 -2.05 -1.42 -11.96
C LEU A 60 -2.37 -0.86 -10.58
N LEU A 61 -1.88 -1.53 -9.54
CA LEU A 61 -2.01 -1.07 -8.16
C LEU A 61 -0.84 -0.17 -7.80
N SER A 62 -1.12 1.09 -7.46
CA SER A 62 -0.11 2.04 -7.01
C SER A 62 -0.74 3.07 -6.07
N PRO A 63 -0.35 3.12 -4.79
CA PRO A 63 -0.94 4.04 -3.81
C PRO A 63 -0.46 5.49 -3.95
N ASP A 64 0.51 5.77 -4.84
CA ASP A 64 1.10 7.10 -5.04
C ASP A 64 1.44 7.82 -3.72
N ALA A 65 2.25 7.13 -2.89
CA ALA A 65 2.56 7.55 -1.53
C ALA A 65 3.49 8.76 -1.50
N SER A 66 2.96 9.95 -1.77
CA SER A 66 3.68 11.23 -1.81
C SER A 66 3.10 12.29 -0.85
N SER A 67 2.03 11.96 -0.12
CA SER A 67 1.29 12.87 0.74
C SER A 67 1.48 12.54 2.23
N LYS A 68 1.01 13.45 3.10
CA LYS A 68 0.96 13.23 4.55
C LYS A 68 0.19 11.95 4.89
N TYR A 69 0.60 11.26 5.93
CA TYR A 69 0.04 10.00 6.40
C TYR A 69 0.14 8.84 5.39
N MET A 70 0.96 9.00 4.35
CA MET A 70 1.24 7.97 3.36
C MET A 70 2.71 7.57 3.42
N LEU A 71 2.97 6.28 3.62
CA LEU A 71 4.31 5.72 3.67
C LEU A 71 4.50 4.73 2.52
N THR A 72 5.54 4.96 1.73
CA THR A 72 5.92 4.08 0.61
C THR A 72 6.06 2.63 1.10
N GLY A 73 5.48 1.70 0.36
CA GLY A 73 5.42 0.28 0.72
C GLY A 73 4.24 -0.06 1.65
N ALA A 74 4.12 0.56 2.81
CA ALA A 74 3.05 0.28 3.76
C ALA A 74 1.65 0.60 3.21
N ASN A 75 1.52 1.67 2.43
CA ASN A 75 0.26 2.06 1.82
C ASN A 75 -0.24 1.09 0.73
N MET A 76 0.62 0.20 0.21
CA MET A 76 0.19 -0.87 -0.69
C MET A 76 -0.90 -1.74 -0.06
N ILE A 77 -0.76 -2.08 1.22
CA ILE A 77 -1.76 -2.89 1.94
C ILE A 77 -3.05 -2.11 2.12
N THR A 78 -2.95 -0.83 2.46
CA THR A 78 -4.13 0.05 2.59
C THR A 78 -4.87 0.17 1.27
N GLU A 79 -4.17 0.36 0.17
CA GLU A 79 -4.76 0.43 -1.19
C GLU A 79 -5.46 -0.89 -1.55
N MET A 80 -4.82 -2.04 -1.28
CA MET A 80 -5.42 -3.35 -1.51
C MET A 80 -6.73 -3.54 -0.72
N GLU A 81 -6.76 -3.12 0.54
CA GLU A 81 -7.97 -3.18 1.38
C GLU A 81 -9.08 -2.24 0.86
N LEU A 82 -8.72 -1.04 0.39
CA LEU A 82 -9.67 -0.11 -0.22
C LEU A 82 -10.29 -0.68 -1.51
N LEU A 83 -9.52 -1.38 -2.33
CA LEU A 83 -10.01 -2.03 -3.55
C LEU A 83 -11.06 -3.12 -3.29
N LYS A 84 -11.15 -3.67 -2.07
CA LYS A 84 -12.26 -4.55 -1.66
C LYS A 84 -13.61 -3.83 -1.71
N ASN A 85 -13.64 -2.52 -1.45
CA ASN A 85 -14.87 -1.73 -1.55
C ASN A 85 -15.35 -1.59 -3.00
N ALA A 86 -14.44 -1.71 -3.97
CA ALA A 86 -14.77 -1.82 -5.39
C ALA A 86 -15.19 -3.26 -5.81
N LYS A 87 -15.43 -4.15 -4.85
CA LYS A 87 -15.85 -5.55 -5.01
C LYS A 87 -14.87 -6.44 -5.79
N LEU A 88 -13.62 -6.05 -5.85
CA LEU A 88 -12.58 -6.88 -6.43
C LEU A 88 -12.27 -8.07 -5.51
N SER A 89 -12.02 -9.22 -6.11
CA SER A 89 -11.51 -10.39 -5.39
C SER A 89 -10.05 -10.20 -4.98
N ASN A 90 -9.61 -10.93 -3.96
CA ASN A 90 -8.20 -10.91 -3.56
C ASN A 90 -7.26 -11.31 -4.71
N ALA A 91 -7.68 -12.24 -5.57
CA ALA A 91 -6.90 -12.66 -6.73
C ALA A 91 -6.70 -11.52 -7.74
N GLU A 92 -7.76 -10.77 -8.07
CA GLU A 92 -7.69 -9.62 -8.98
C GLU A 92 -6.79 -8.52 -8.41
N ILE A 93 -6.92 -8.22 -7.11
CA ILE A 93 -6.07 -7.22 -6.42
C ILE A 93 -4.60 -7.64 -6.45
N LEU A 94 -4.30 -8.91 -6.17
CA LEU A 94 -2.93 -9.43 -6.23
C LEU A 94 -2.36 -9.40 -7.65
N GLN A 95 -3.17 -9.67 -8.68
CA GLN A 95 -2.74 -9.53 -10.07
C GLN A 95 -2.42 -8.08 -10.44
N MET A 96 -3.18 -7.11 -9.94
CA MET A 96 -2.89 -5.69 -10.12
C MET A 96 -1.53 -5.28 -9.54
N ALA A 97 -1.09 -5.94 -8.47
CA ALA A 97 0.19 -5.67 -7.81
C ALA A 97 1.38 -6.48 -8.38
N THR A 98 1.15 -7.43 -9.27
CA THR A 98 2.17 -8.38 -9.75
C THR A 98 2.15 -8.55 -11.26
N ARG A 99 1.40 -9.51 -11.77
CA ARG A 99 1.35 -9.89 -13.19
C ARG A 99 1.02 -8.70 -14.12
N ASN A 100 0.07 -7.85 -13.74
CA ASN A 100 -0.34 -6.74 -14.59
C ASN A 100 0.79 -5.74 -14.85
N PHE A 101 1.70 -5.52 -13.87
CA PHE A 101 2.91 -4.71 -14.08
C PHE A 101 3.83 -5.34 -15.11
N SER A 102 4.09 -6.64 -14.99
CA SER A 102 4.92 -7.38 -15.96
C SER A 102 4.32 -7.31 -17.36
N ASP A 103 3.02 -7.52 -17.49
CA ASP A 103 2.32 -7.46 -18.77
C ASP A 103 2.40 -6.07 -19.41
N PHE A 104 2.22 -5.01 -18.60
CA PHE A 104 2.22 -3.63 -19.07
C PHE A 104 3.62 -3.15 -19.49
N PHE A 105 4.61 -3.35 -18.61
CA PHE A 105 5.98 -2.89 -18.83
C PHE A 105 6.83 -3.88 -19.65
N LYS A 106 6.27 -5.04 -20.06
CA LYS A 106 6.99 -6.14 -20.74
C LYS A 106 8.18 -6.64 -19.92
N GLY A 107 8.01 -6.68 -18.59
CA GLY A 107 9.05 -7.10 -17.66
C GLY A 107 9.18 -8.61 -17.55
N ASN A 108 10.29 -9.07 -16.97
CA ASN A 108 10.57 -10.49 -16.73
C ASN A 108 10.23 -10.92 -15.29
N TYR A 109 9.34 -10.22 -14.60
CA TYR A 109 8.97 -10.37 -13.18
C TYR A 109 7.45 -10.54 -13.01
N GLY A 110 6.99 -10.60 -11.76
CA GLY A 110 5.56 -10.56 -11.39
C GLY A 110 4.83 -11.89 -11.47
N VAL A 111 5.50 -12.96 -11.89
CA VAL A 111 5.00 -14.34 -11.90
C VAL A 111 6.14 -15.31 -11.59
N LEU A 112 5.83 -16.45 -10.95
CA LEU A 112 6.78 -17.53 -10.69
C LEU A 112 6.66 -18.57 -11.82
N GLU A 113 7.45 -18.39 -12.87
CA GLU A 113 7.52 -19.28 -14.03
C GLU A 113 8.97 -19.50 -14.44
N VAL A 114 9.28 -20.63 -15.08
CA VAL A 114 10.62 -20.93 -15.58
C VAL A 114 11.08 -19.86 -16.57
N GLY A 115 12.26 -19.28 -16.34
CA GLY A 115 12.84 -18.23 -17.17
C GLY A 115 12.44 -16.82 -16.76
N LYS A 116 11.66 -16.65 -15.68
CA LYS A 116 11.34 -15.36 -15.07
C LYS A 116 12.23 -15.06 -13.87
N ASP A 117 12.33 -13.78 -13.53
CA ASP A 117 13.02 -13.35 -12.31
C ASP A 117 12.30 -13.91 -11.08
N ALA A 118 13.06 -14.49 -10.18
CA ALA A 118 12.53 -15.18 -9.01
C ALA A 118 12.31 -14.22 -7.83
N ASP A 119 11.60 -13.11 -8.06
CA ASP A 119 11.24 -12.16 -7.00
C ASP A 119 9.92 -12.59 -6.35
N PHE A 120 9.96 -13.00 -5.09
CA PHE A 120 8.78 -13.45 -4.38
C PHE A 120 8.85 -13.23 -2.87
N ILE A 121 7.68 -13.26 -2.23
CA ILE A 121 7.53 -13.24 -0.78
C ILE A 121 6.94 -14.57 -0.29
N VAL A 122 7.39 -15.03 0.87
CA VAL A 122 6.83 -16.18 1.58
C VAL A 122 5.98 -15.67 2.71
N LEU A 123 4.72 -16.07 2.74
CA LEU A 123 3.72 -15.61 3.71
C LEU A 123 3.34 -16.73 4.68
N GLU A 124 2.95 -16.36 5.91
CA GLU A 124 2.46 -17.32 6.91
C GLU A 124 1.10 -17.92 6.54
N THR A 125 0.28 -17.16 5.85
CA THR A 125 -1.09 -17.55 5.50
C THR A 125 -1.42 -17.19 4.05
N ASN A 126 -2.54 -17.70 3.53
CA ASN A 126 -2.92 -17.54 2.14
C ASN A 126 -3.57 -16.17 1.86
N PRO A 127 -2.94 -15.28 1.05
CA PRO A 127 -3.48 -13.96 0.71
C PRO A 127 -4.73 -14.01 -0.16
N LEU A 128 -5.01 -15.12 -0.84
CA LEU A 128 -6.26 -15.31 -1.58
C LEU A 128 -7.46 -15.42 -0.65
N LYS A 129 -7.25 -15.83 0.62
CA LYS A 129 -8.29 -15.88 1.65
C LYS A 129 -8.42 -14.54 2.39
N ASP A 130 -7.28 -13.95 2.74
CA ASP A 130 -7.23 -12.68 3.49
C ASP A 130 -5.97 -11.88 3.10
N LEU A 131 -6.14 -10.68 2.57
CA LEU A 131 -5.02 -9.80 2.20
C LEU A 131 -4.15 -9.39 3.38
N LYS A 132 -4.63 -9.45 4.62
CA LYS A 132 -3.82 -9.25 5.82
C LYS A 132 -2.68 -10.26 5.94
N ALA A 133 -2.70 -11.38 5.22
CA ALA A 133 -1.56 -12.27 5.08
C ALA A 133 -0.29 -11.54 4.63
N LEU A 134 -0.42 -10.49 3.82
CA LEU A 134 0.69 -9.68 3.32
C LEU A 134 1.44 -8.89 4.42
N THR A 135 0.88 -8.76 5.60
CA THR A 135 1.57 -8.19 6.78
C THR A 135 2.37 -9.23 7.57
N LYS A 136 2.26 -10.54 7.21
CA LYS A 136 2.90 -11.65 7.90
C LYS A 136 3.89 -12.36 6.97
N VAL A 137 4.98 -11.66 6.69
CA VAL A 137 6.03 -12.12 5.78
C VAL A 137 7.01 -13.01 6.56
N ASN A 138 7.24 -14.22 6.07
CA ASN A 138 8.24 -15.16 6.59
C ASN A 138 9.58 -15.08 5.87
N GLY A 139 9.60 -14.54 4.66
CA GLY A 139 10.81 -14.34 3.90
C GLY A 139 10.57 -13.60 2.60
N VAL A 140 11.62 -13.03 2.06
CA VAL A 140 11.65 -12.33 0.77
C VAL A 140 12.81 -12.89 -0.04
N TYR A 141 12.53 -13.34 -1.25
CA TYR A 141 13.57 -13.63 -2.24
C TYR A 141 13.59 -12.49 -3.26
N PHE A 142 14.71 -11.81 -3.33
CA PHE A 142 14.90 -10.66 -4.22
C PHE A 142 16.37 -10.55 -4.61
N ASN A 143 16.64 -10.27 -5.87
CA ASN A 143 18.00 -10.09 -6.39
C ASN A 143 18.94 -11.21 -5.97
N GLU A 144 18.52 -12.47 -6.20
CA GLU A 144 19.28 -13.70 -5.88
C GLU A 144 19.58 -13.92 -4.39
N GLN A 145 18.96 -13.16 -3.49
CA GLN A 145 19.13 -13.27 -2.05
C GLN A 145 17.83 -13.64 -1.37
N PHE A 146 17.90 -14.57 -0.43
CA PHE A 146 16.78 -14.88 0.45
C PHE A 146 17.00 -14.22 1.81
N LEU A 147 16.08 -13.34 2.17
CA LEU A 147 16.00 -12.72 3.50
C LEU A 147 14.97 -13.47 4.30
N ASP A 148 15.39 -14.13 5.36
CA ASP A 148 14.48 -14.80 6.28
C ASP A 148 13.78 -13.82 7.23
N LYS A 149 12.83 -14.33 8.02
CA LYS A 149 12.05 -13.51 8.97
C LYS A 149 12.94 -12.78 9.98
N SER A 150 14.02 -13.40 10.45
CA SER A 150 14.95 -12.80 11.43
C SER A 150 15.72 -11.63 10.82
N GLN A 151 16.17 -11.77 9.59
CA GLN A 151 16.85 -10.71 8.85
C GLN A 151 15.90 -9.54 8.56
N LEU A 152 14.66 -9.82 8.13
CA LEU A 152 13.65 -8.80 7.89
C LEU A 152 13.32 -8.02 9.18
N GLU A 153 13.19 -8.71 10.32
CA GLU A 153 12.95 -8.07 11.60
C GLU A 153 14.13 -7.21 12.05
N THR A 154 15.35 -7.67 11.83
CA THR A 154 16.57 -6.88 12.09
C THR A 154 16.60 -5.60 11.26
N MET A 155 16.28 -5.69 9.96
CA MET A 155 16.18 -4.51 9.08
C MET A 155 15.13 -3.52 9.59
N LYS A 156 13.97 -4.02 10.03
CA LYS A 156 12.91 -3.21 10.61
C LYS A 156 13.37 -2.48 11.88
N GLN A 157 14.04 -3.19 12.80
CA GLN A 157 14.56 -2.59 14.02
C GLN A 157 15.63 -1.53 13.75
N ASN A 158 16.48 -1.74 12.76
CA ASN A 158 17.49 -0.76 12.37
C ASN A 158 16.85 0.53 11.84
N LEU A 159 15.80 0.44 11.03
CA LEU A 159 15.04 1.61 10.58
C LEU A 159 14.47 2.40 11.76
N LEU A 160 13.77 1.73 12.67
CA LEU A 160 13.19 2.35 13.87
C LEU A 160 14.22 3.06 14.75
N GLN A 161 15.48 2.57 14.77
CA GLN A 161 16.56 3.19 15.54
C GLN A 161 17.18 4.39 14.82
N THR A 162 17.23 4.37 13.50
CA THR A 162 17.82 5.44 12.68
C THR A 162 16.96 6.69 12.73
N ASP A 163 15.65 6.57 12.58
CA ASP A 163 14.73 7.71 12.64
C ASP A 163 14.69 8.40 14.02
N ARG A 164 14.89 7.63 15.11
CA ARG A 164 14.96 8.20 16.47
C ARG A 164 16.25 8.96 16.77
N LYS A 165 17.30 8.78 15.96
CA LYS A 165 18.61 9.46 16.14
C LYS A 165 18.77 10.71 15.26
N SER A 166 17.82 10.98 14.38
CA SER A 166 17.87 12.12 13.44
C SER A 166 17.17 13.38 13.97
N VAL A 167 16.96 13.46 15.30
CA VAL A 167 16.40 14.64 16.00
C VAL A 167 17.46 15.25 16.88
#